data_c1e1964773749da8d9ccca96fe284d35
#
_entry.id   c1e1964773749da8d9ccca96fe284d35
#
_cell.length_a   1.000
_cell.length_b   1.000
_cell.length_c   1.000
_cell.angle_alpha   90.00
_cell.angle_beta   90.00
_cell.angle_gamma   90.00
#
_symmetry.space_group_name_H-M   'P 1'
#
loop_
_entity.id
_entity.type
_entity.pdbx_description
1 polymer ?
#
loop_
_entity_poly.entity_id
_entity_poly.type
_entity_poly.pdbx_seq_one_letter_code
_entity_poly.pdbx_strand_id
1 'polypeptide(L)'
;AVEDLAGETLIVRESGSGTRSAMEEFFREHSIKPRVGMEMGSNEAIKQAVVAGLGISFISQHTLGLELRAGRLSILRVEGTPVMRRWHIVRHRSKYLTPALAAFWDFILESAPAYLKELV
;
A
#
# COMPACT_ATOMS: atom_id res chain seq x y z
N ALA A 1 17.65 0.20 -11.15
CA ALA A 1 17.03 -1.08 -11.50
C ALA A 1 16.39 -1.72 -10.27
N VAL A 2 15.64 -2.81 -10.44
CA VAL A 2 15.01 -3.51 -9.30
C VAL A 2 16.06 -4.17 -8.39
N GLU A 3 17.19 -4.57 -8.94
CA GLU A 3 18.34 -5.15 -8.23
C GLU A 3 18.95 -4.18 -7.22
N ASP A 4 18.86 -2.90 -7.45
CA ASP A 4 19.39 -1.87 -6.56
C ASP A 4 18.68 -1.90 -5.19
N LEU A 5 17.47 -2.42 -5.15
CA LEU A 5 16.71 -2.56 -3.90
C LEU A 5 17.30 -3.63 -2.95
N ALA A 6 18.09 -4.57 -3.45
CA ALA A 6 18.67 -5.64 -2.62
C ALA A 6 19.61 -5.11 -1.54
N GLY A 7 20.27 -3.97 -1.79
CA GLY A 7 21.16 -3.32 -0.83
C GLY A 7 20.48 -2.40 0.18
N GLU A 8 19.22 -2.05 -0.07
CA GLU A 8 18.50 -1.08 0.72
C GLU A 8 17.85 -1.68 1.97
N THR A 9 17.74 -0.88 3.01
CA THR A 9 17.02 -1.28 4.23
C THR A 9 15.53 -1.02 4.05
N LEU A 10 14.72 -2.09 4.06
CA LEU A 10 13.28 -1.99 3.96
C LEU A 10 12.61 -1.90 5.32
N ILE A 11 11.67 -0.96 5.42
CA ILE A 11 10.72 -0.84 6.51
C ILE A 11 9.40 -1.39 5.98
N VAL A 12 8.89 -2.43 6.63
CA VAL A 12 7.81 -3.24 6.08
C VAL A 12 6.61 -3.33 7.02
N ARG A 13 5.44 -3.64 6.44
CA ARG A 13 4.26 -3.97 7.22
C ARG A 13 4.44 -5.31 7.93
N GLU A 14 3.62 -5.52 8.94
CA GLU A 14 3.53 -6.76 9.70
C GLU A 14 3.15 -7.96 8.82
N SER A 15 3.55 -9.14 9.27
CA SER A 15 3.12 -10.40 8.65
C SER A 15 1.59 -10.51 8.65
N GLY A 16 1.02 -10.97 7.54
CA GLY A 16 -0.44 -11.04 7.33
C GLY A 16 -1.05 -9.78 6.71
N SER A 17 -0.32 -8.67 6.63
CA SER A 17 -0.74 -7.50 5.84
C SER A 17 -0.79 -7.83 4.35
N GLY A 18 -1.86 -7.41 3.67
CA GLY A 18 -1.95 -7.54 2.21
C GLY A 18 -0.87 -6.75 1.47
N THR A 19 -0.44 -5.62 2.02
CA THR A 19 0.71 -4.85 1.50
C THR A 19 2.01 -5.62 1.65
N ARG A 20 2.21 -6.29 2.80
CA ARG A 20 3.36 -7.18 3.02
C ARG A 20 3.39 -8.31 2.00
N SER A 21 2.27 -8.98 1.78
CA SER A 21 2.17 -10.07 0.81
C SER A 21 2.47 -9.61 -0.62
N ALA A 22 1.98 -8.43 -1.01
CA ALA A 22 2.27 -7.86 -2.33
C ALA A 22 3.76 -7.53 -2.51
N MET A 23 4.40 -7.03 -1.48
CA MET A 23 5.85 -6.78 -1.47
C MET A 23 6.64 -8.08 -1.62
N GLU A 24 6.31 -9.09 -0.83
CA GLU A 24 6.99 -10.40 -0.87
C GLU A 24 6.84 -11.08 -2.23
N GLU A 25 5.65 -10.99 -2.84
CA GLU A 25 5.40 -11.46 -4.20
C GLU A 25 6.27 -10.73 -5.23
N PHE A 26 6.29 -9.40 -5.19
CA PHE A 26 7.12 -8.58 -6.07
C PHE A 26 8.60 -8.97 -6.00
N PHE A 27 9.17 -9.08 -4.81
CA PHE A 27 10.57 -9.46 -4.66
C PHE A 27 10.85 -10.90 -5.09
N ARG A 28 9.91 -11.82 -4.86
CA ARG A 28 10.01 -13.22 -5.30
C ARG A 28 10.01 -13.32 -6.82
N GLU A 29 9.14 -12.60 -7.51
CA GLU A 29 9.07 -12.57 -8.98
C GLU A 29 10.36 -12.06 -9.61
N HIS A 30 11.04 -11.13 -8.95
CA HIS A 30 12.33 -10.59 -9.39
C HIS A 30 13.53 -11.35 -8.83
N SER A 31 13.34 -12.46 -8.12
CA SER A 31 14.40 -13.27 -7.50
C SER A 31 15.32 -12.47 -6.58
N ILE A 32 14.78 -11.46 -5.90
CA ILE A 32 15.51 -10.60 -4.96
C ILE A 32 15.10 -10.93 -3.54
N LYS A 33 16.10 -11.07 -2.65
CA LYS A 33 15.88 -11.20 -1.22
C LYS A 33 15.97 -9.82 -0.56
N PRO A 34 14.86 -9.24 -0.09
CA PRO A 34 14.89 -7.93 0.54
C PRO A 34 15.57 -7.98 1.92
N ARG A 35 16.27 -6.89 2.26
CA ARG A 35 16.83 -6.69 3.60
C ARG A 35 15.81 -5.97 4.48
N VAL A 36 15.09 -6.70 5.29
CA VAL A 36 14.12 -6.13 6.25
C VAL A 36 14.87 -5.58 7.46
N GLY A 37 14.74 -4.26 7.67
CA GLY A 37 15.34 -3.58 8.81
C GLY A 37 14.35 -3.35 9.96
N MET A 38 13.10 -3.07 9.63
CA MET A 38 12.04 -2.83 10.61
C MET A 38 10.71 -3.38 10.13
N GLU A 39 9.89 -3.83 11.07
CA GLU A 39 8.50 -4.23 10.84
C GLU A 39 7.58 -3.35 11.67
N MET A 40 6.54 -2.80 11.06
CA MET A 40 5.59 -1.89 11.71
C MET A 40 4.15 -2.21 11.30
N GLY A 41 3.21 -2.14 12.25
CA GLY A 41 1.79 -2.43 12.03
C GLY A 41 0.96 -1.25 11.51
N SER A 42 1.58 -0.13 11.13
CA SER A 42 0.89 1.09 10.72
C SER A 42 1.57 1.76 9.54
N ASN A 43 0.80 2.13 8.51
CA ASN A 43 1.30 2.93 7.40
C ASN A 43 1.85 4.28 7.87
N GLU A 44 1.21 4.93 8.85
CA GLU A 44 1.65 6.21 9.38
C GLU A 44 3.03 6.09 10.04
N ALA A 45 3.25 5.05 10.86
CA ALA A 45 4.55 4.81 11.48
C ALA A 45 5.63 4.56 10.42
N ILE A 46 5.33 3.79 9.38
CA ILE A 46 6.25 3.53 8.26
C ILE A 46 6.60 4.83 7.54
N LYS A 47 5.61 5.65 7.20
CA LYS A 47 5.85 6.95 6.55
C LYS A 47 6.79 7.83 7.37
N GLN A 48 6.56 7.94 8.68
CA GLN A 48 7.43 8.72 9.56
C GLN A 48 8.85 8.15 9.64
N ALA A 49 9.02 6.85 9.67
CA ALA A 49 10.34 6.20 9.66
C ALA A 49 11.10 6.48 8.34
N VAL A 50 10.41 6.44 7.20
CA VAL A 50 11.01 6.79 5.90
C VAL A 50 11.35 8.28 5.83
N VAL A 51 10.48 9.16 6.30
CA VAL A 51 10.75 10.61 6.41
C VAL A 51 11.97 10.89 7.29
N ALA A 52 12.17 10.09 8.33
CA ALA A 52 13.35 10.17 9.21
C ALA A 52 14.64 9.59 8.58
N GLY A 53 14.57 9.06 7.36
CA GLY A 53 15.74 8.52 6.66
C GLY A 53 16.18 7.14 7.12
N LEU A 54 15.29 6.37 7.78
CA LEU A 54 15.65 5.04 8.31
C LEU A 54 15.65 3.94 7.26
N GLY A 55 15.14 4.21 6.06
CA GLY A 55 15.10 3.26 4.96
C GLY A 55 14.06 3.61 3.92
N ILE A 56 13.75 2.66 3.06
CA ILE A 56 12.69 2.72 2.06
C ILE A 56 11.53 1.80 2.43
N SER A 57 10.39 1.97 1.80
CA SER A 57 9.24 1.11 2.07
C SER A 57 8.44 0.80 0.81
N PHE A 58 7.72 -0.31 0.85
CA PHE A 58 6.73 -0.71 -0.12
C PHE A 58 5.34 -0.57 0.51
N ILE A 59 4.62 0.48 0.15
CA ILE A 59 3.29 0.76 0.70
C ILE A 59 2.33 1.28 -0.38
N SER A 60 1.05 1.34 -0.07
CA SER A 60 0.05 1.84 -1.00
C SER A 60 0.25 3.33 -1.31
N GLN A 61 0.34 3.67 -2.58
CA GLN A 61 0.47 5.06 -3.05
C GLN A 61 -0.70 5.93 -2.57
N HIS A 62 -1.91 5.36 -2.41
CA HIS A 62 -3.09 6.08 -1.93
C HIS A 62 -2.92 6.65 -0.51
N THR A 63 -1.97 6.15 0.26
CA THR A 63 -1.69 6.67 1.61
C THR A 63 -0.69 7.81 1.65
N LEU A 64 -0.06 8.16 0.51
CA LEU A 64 1.08 9.08 0.44
C LEU A 64 0.72 10.52 0.02
N GLY A 65 -0.56 10.81 -0.22
CA GLY A 65 -0.96 12.06 -0.86
C GLY A 65 -0.46 13.34 -0.18
N LEU A 66 -0.47 13.39 1.14
CA LEU A 66 0.01 14.56 1.89
C LEU A 66 1.53 14.71 1.85
N GLU A 67 2.24 13.61 2.08
CA GLU A 67 3.71 13.59 2.13
C GLU A 67 4.33 13.91 0.77
N LEU A 68 3.73 13.41 -0.31
CA LEU A 68 4.17 13.72 -1.68
C LEU A 68 3.96 15.19 -2.02
N ARG A 69 2.77 15.76 -1.71
CA ARG A 69 2.49 17.19 -1.93
C ARG A 69 3.39 18.10 -1.09
N ALA A 70 3.72 17.68 0.13
CA ALA A 70 4.61 18.40 1.01
C ALA A 70 6.10 18.19 0.71
N GLY A 71 6.45 17.37 -0.29
CA GLY A 71 7.84 17.07 -0.65
C GLY A 71 8.61 16.30 0.43
N ARG A 72 7.89 15.63 1.34
CA ARG A 72 8.50 14.87 2.45
C ARG A 72 8.91 13.46 2.04
N LEU A 73 8.25 12.92 1.04
CA LEU A 73 8.53 11.61 0.45
C LEU A 73 8.59 11.73 -1.07
N SER A 74 9.25 10.78 -1.69
CA SER A 74 9.26 10.61 -3.13
C SER A 74 9.01 9.15 -3.49
N ILE A 75 8.43 8.92 -4.67
CA ILE A 75 8.22 7.58 -5.21
C ILE A 75 9.44 7.19 -6.03
N LEU A 76 10.06 6.08 -5.69
CA LEU A 76 11.15 5.52 -6.49
C LEU A 76 10.57 4.91 -7.77
N ARG A 77 11.19 5.23 -8.89
CA ARG A 77 10.85 4.62 -10.18
C ARG A 77 11.59 3.29 -10.32
N VAL A 78 10.89 2.22 -10.01
CA VAL A 78 11.41 0.86 -10.09
C VAL A 78 10.62 0.08 -11.14
N GLU A 79 11.31 -0.70 -11.96
CA GLU A 79 10.66 -1.55 -12.95
C GLU A 79 9.71 -2.53 -12.27
N GLY A 80 8.52 -2.73 -12.86
CA GLY A 80 7.45 -3.54 -12.25
C GLY A 80 6.60 -2.81 -11.20
N THR A 81 6.89 -1.54 -10.93
CA THR A 81 6.04 -0.72 -10.04
C THR A 81 5.32 0.40 -10.80
N PRO A 82 4.16 0.87 -10.33
CA PRO A 82 3.41 0.40 -9.17
C PRO A 82 2.79 -0.99 -9.38
N VAL A 83 2.75 -1.80 -8.32
CA VAL A 83 2.03 -3.07 -8.34
C VAL A 83 0.54 -2.79 -8.24
N MET A 84 -0.19 -3.06 -9.31
CA MET A 84 -1.63 -2.78 -9.38
C MET A 84 -2.42 -3.84 -8.62
N ARG A 85 -3.30 -3.39 -7.74
CA ARG A 85 -4.18 -4.25 -6.93
C ARG A 85 -5.63 -3.79 -7.05
N ARG A 86 -6.55 -4.74 -6.87
CA ARG A 86 -7.99 -4.44 -6.86
C ARG A 86 -8.48 -4.29 -5.43
N TRP A 87 -9.30 -3.29 -5.20
CA TRP A 87 -10.06 -3.15 -3.98
C TRP A 87 -11.37 -3.90 -4.10
N HIS A 88 -11.77 -4.56 -3.03
CA HIS A 88 -13.02 -5.30 -2.96
C HIS A 88 -13.82 -4.86 -1.74
N ILE A 89 -15.08 -4.52 -1.95
CA ILE A 89 -16.05 -4.43 -0.88
C ILE A 89 -16.67 -5.80 -0.68
N VAL A 90 -16.70 -6.29 0.54
CA VAL A 90 -17.19 -7.63 0.84
C VAL A 90 -18.21 -7.61 1.98
N ARG A 91 -19.14 -8.54 1.96
CA ARG A 91 -20.09 -8.77 3.03
C ARG A 91 -20.34 -10.26 3.21
N HIS A 92 -20.78 -10.66 4.40
CA HIS A 92 -21.22 -12.03 4.61
C HIS A 92 -22.47 -12.31 3.79
N ARG A 93 -22.57 -13.48 3.16
CA ARG A 93 -23.70 -13.86 2.28
C ARG A 93 -25.06 -13.71 2.97
N SER A 94 -25.15 -14.11 4.24
CA SER A 94 -26.39 -14.06 5.01
C SER A 94 -26.62 -12.74 5.75
N LYS A 95 -25.77 -11.71 5.52
CA LYS A 95 -25.96 -10.41 6.14
C LYS A 95 -27.21 -9.74 5.60
N TYR A 96 -28.17 -9.46 6.48
CA TYR A 96 -29.35 -8.65 6.14
C TYR A 96 -28.90 -7.22 5.83
N LEU A 97 -29.31 -6.71 4.69
CA LEU A 97 -29.07 -5.33 4.30
C LEU A 97 -30.23 -4.45 4.78
N THR A 98 -29.98 -3.68 5.84
CA THR A 98 -30.85 -2.59 6.21
C THR A 98 -30.88 -1.55 5.10
N PRO A 99 -31.93 -0.69 4.98
CA PRO A 99 -31.94 0.38 3.99
C PRO A 99 -30.70 1.27 4.03
N ALA A 100 -30.20 1.61 5.22
CA ALA A 100 -28.98 2.40 5.38
C ALA A 100 -27.73 1.67 4.88
N LEU A 101 -27.61 0.38 5.18
CA LEU A 101 -26.48 -0.44 4.72
C LEU A 101 -26.51 -0.64 3.20
N ALA A 102 -27.67 -0.84 2.62
CA ALA A 102 -27.85 -0.93 1.18
C ALA A 102 -27.47 0.37 0.46
N ALA A 103 -27.91 1.52 0.97
CA ALA A 103 -27.55 2.82 0.45
C ALA A 103 -26.05 3.09 0.52
N PHE A 104 -25.39 2.73 1.62
CA PHE A 104 -23.94 2.84 1.77
C PHE A 104 -23.20 1.93 0.80
N TRP A 105 -23.67 0.70 0.62
CA TRP A 105 -23.11 -0.26 -0.32
C TRP A 105 -23.13 0.29 -1.76
N ASP A 106 -24.27 0.80 -2.20
CA ASP A 106 -24.43 1.37 -3.54
C ASP A 106 -23.56 2.62 -3.71
N PHE A 107 -23.52 3.48 -2.70
CA PHE A 107 -22.66 4.67 -2.69
C PHE A 107 -21.18 4.32 -2.88
N ILE A 108 -20.68 3.30 -2.17
CA ILE A 108 -19.28 2.87 -2.30
C ILE A 108 -19.01 2.34 -3.71
N LEU A 109 -19.90 1.49 -4.26
CA LEU A 109 -19.72 0.95 -5.61
C LEU A 109 -19.69 2.03 -6.70
N GLU A 110 -20.48 3.07 -6.53
CA GLU A 110 -20.57 4.18 -7.49
C GLU A 110 -19.41 5.18 -7.34
N SER A 111 -19.05 5.53 -6.12
CA SER A 111 -18.17 6.66 -5.82
C SER A 111 -16.71 6.30 -5.64
N ALA A 112 -16.41 5.10 -5.11
CA ALA A 112 -15.03 4.74 -4.77
C ALA A 112 -14.07 4.74 -5.97
N PRO A 113 -14.45 4.30 -7.18
CA PRO A 113 -13.52 4.33 -8.32
C PRO A 113 -13.02 5.72 -8.67
N ALA A 114 -13.90 6.74 -8.63
CA ALA A 114 -13.50 8.11 -8.89
C ALA A 114 -12.63 8.67 -7.76
N TYR A 115 -13.05 8.48 -6.51
CA TYR A 115 -12.33 8.93 -5.34
C TYR A 115 -10.91 8.34 -5.25
N LEU A 116 -10.74 7.05 -5.53
CA LEU A 116 -9.43 6.40 -5.52
C LEU A 116 -8.48 6.95 -6.60
N LYS A 117 -9.01 7.40 -7.74
CA LYS A 117 -8.20 8.06 -8.77
C LYS A 117 -7.67 9.43 -8.34
N GLU A 118 -8.43 10.18 -7.57
CA GLU A 118 -8.04 11.50 -7.08
C GLU A 118 -6.93 11.46 -6.03
N LEU A 119 -6.76 10.33 -5.35
CA LEU A 119 -5.75 10.16 -4.30
C LEU A 119 -4.33 9.87 -4.83
N VAL A 120 -4.22 9.66 -6.13
CA VAL A 120 -2.93 9.21 -6.74
C VAL A 120 -2.27 10.33 -7.53
#